data_4a128de8fa0df173c36066a487eb9125
#
_entry.id   4a128de8fa0df173c36066a487eb9125
#
_cell.length_a   1.000
_cell.length_b   1.000
_cell.length_c   1.000
_cell.angle_alpha   90.00
_cell.angle_beta   90.00
_cell.angle_gamma   90.00
#
_symmetry.space_group_name_H-M   'P 1'
#
loop_
_entity.id
_entity.type
_entity.pdbx_description
1 polymer ?
#
loop_
_entity_poly.entity_id
_entity_poly.type
_entity_poly.pdbx_seq_one_letter_code
_entity_poly.pdbx_strand_id
1 'polypeptide(L)'
;MPRAVRTAYEAGDYAAWHVDDVDKLLRNGQETVYVLEVERAEQEFDLYYSEDGVLLREVPDRDGNDDHGDMLPQELSKAISDFIARKYPGARIVDAEREKGNTEVDIIFAGKALEVCFGTGDAWLWTKTGVRLSEVPDVVRRTLQSSQYGTWGIDDVDLYESPDRVWYAIEVEDPQSEREATVRILEDGTLL
;
A
#
# COMPACT_ATOMS: atom_id res chain seq x y z
N MET A 1 -8.82 -11.94 16.64
CA MET A 1 -8.11 -10.72 16.21
C MET A 1 -7.26 -10.15 17.35
N PRO A 2 -5.97 -9.82 17.14
CA PRO A 2 -5.12 -9.16 18.14
C PRO A 2 -5.61 -7.77 18.52
N ARG A 3 -5.22 -7.31 19.73
CA ARG A 3 -5.59 -5.97 20.19
C ARG A 3 -5.01 -4.87 19.30
N ALA A 4 -3.79 -5.07 18.80
CA ALA A 4 -3.11 -4.09 17.93
C ALA A 4 -3.87 -3.90 16.62
N VAL A 5 -4.28 -4.99 15.95
CA VAL A 5 -5.09 -4.97 14.72
C VAL A 5 -6.43 -4.27 14.98
N ARG A 6 -7.12 -4.61 16.06
CA ARG A 6 -8.37 -3.94 16.41
C ARG A 6 -8.19 -2.44 16.59
N THR A 7 -7.15 -2.03 17.34
CA THR A 7 -6.87 -0.61 17.58
C THR A 7 -6.54 0.14 16.29
N ALA A 8 -5.78 -0.50 15.38
CA ALA A 8 -5.45 0.09 14.08
C ALA A 8 -6.70 0.24 13.20
N TYR A 9 -7.54 -0.79 13.13
CA TYR A 9 -8.80 -0.75 12.41
C TYR A 9 -9.74 0.36 12.96
N GLU A 10 -9.95 0.42 14.28
CA GLU A 10 -10.80 1.42 14.93
C GLU A 10 -10.28 2.87 14.76
N ALA A 11 -9.01 3.04 14.42
CA ALA A 11 -8.38 4.36 14.17
C ALA A 11 -8.21 4.67 12.67
N GLY A 12 -8.51 3.74 11.78
CA GLY A 12 -8.34 3.85 10.34
C GLY A 12 -9.59 4.34 9.61
N ASP A 13 -9.48 4.44 8.30
CA ASP A 13 -10.52 4.98 7.41
C ASP A 13 -11.76 4.07 7.35
N TYR A 14 -11.58 2.80 7.65
CA TYR A 14 -12.64 1.78 7.68
C TYR A 14 -13.30 1.60 9.05
N ALA A 15 -13.01 2.45 10.05
CA ALA A 15 -13.53 2.31 11.42
C ALA A 15 -15.07 2.30 11.54
N ALA A 16 -15.76 2.89 10.56
CA ALA A 16 -17.23 2.95 10.51
C ALA A 16 -17.87 1.83 9.64
N TRP A 17 -17.05 0.95 9.08
CA TRP A 17 -17.53 -0.17 8.26
C TRP A 17 -17.88 -1.37 9.15
N HIS A 18 -18.74 -2.24 8.64
CA HIS A 18 -19.04 -3.50 9.32
C HIS A 18 -17.92 -4.51 9.05
N VAL A 19 -17.45 -5.18 10.08
CA VAL A 19 -16.53 -6.32 9.94
C VAL A 19 -17.39 -7.57 9.83
N ASP A 20 -17.38 -8.23 8.67
CA ASP A 20 -18.14 -9.45 8.43
C ASP A 20 -17.36 -10.67 8.91
N ASP A 21 -16.09 -10.80 8.50
CA ASP A 21 -15.25 -11.91 8.96
C ASP A 21 -13.81 -11.46 9.32
N VAL A 22 -13.08 -12.35 9.99
CA VAL A 22 -11.69 -12.14 10.41
C VAL A 22 -10.89 -13.41 10.27
N ASP A 23 -10.08 -13.48 9.25
CA ASP A 23 -9.18 -14.59 9.01
C ASP A 23 -7.79 -14.40 9.61
N LYS A 24 -7.13 -15.51 9.85
CA LYS A 24 -5.74 -15.55 10.29
C LYS A 24 -4.92 -16.41 9.34
N LEU A 25 -4.09 -15.76 8.53
CA LEU A 25 -3.19 -16.42 7.60
C LEU A 25 -1.89 -16.83 8.31
N LEU A 26 -1.68 -18.13 8.46
CA LEU A 26 -0.44 -18.71 9.00
C LEU A 26 0.41 -19.23 7.84
N ARG A 27 1.53 -18.57 7.60
CA ARG A 27 2.45 -18.92 6.52
C ARG A 27 3.77 -19.43 7.10
N ASN A 28 4.27 -20.54 6.55
CA ASN A 28 5.49 -21.17 7.07
C ASN A 28 6.72 -20.28 6.88
N GLY A 29 7.34 -19.86 7.97
CA GLY A 29 8.55 -19.01 7.96
C GLY A 29 8.31 -17.52 7.66
N GLN A 30 7.04 -17.08 7.58
CA GLN A 30 6.67 -15.69 7.36
C GLN A 30 5.81 -15.12 8.49
N GLU A 31 5.59 -13.82 8.48
CA GLU A 31 4.70 -13.18 9.46
C GLU A 31 3.27 -13.68 9.34
N THR A 32 2.60 -13.70 10.48
CA THR A 32 1.15 -13.89 10.54
C THR A 32 0.46 -12.65 10.02
N VAL A 33 -0.50 -12.84 9.12
CA VAL A 33 -1.36 -11.77 8.61
C VAL A 33 -2.80 -12.01 9.06
N TYR A 34 -3.50 -10.95 9.40
CA TYR A 34 -4.94 -10.97 9.71
C TYR A 34 -5.67 -10.27 8.57
N VAL A 35 -6.65 -10.93 7.99
CA VAL A 35 -7.54 -10.36 6.98
C VAL A 35 -8.84 -10.01 7.65
N LEU A 36 -9.29 -8.79 7.50
CA LEU A 36 -10.60 -8.32 7.92
C LEU A 36 -11.43 -8.08 6.68
N GLU A 37 -12.48 -8.85 6.51
CA GLU A 37 -13.51 -8.55 5.52
C GLU A 37 -14.41 -7.46 6.08
N VAL A 38 -14.47 -6.34 5.36
CA VAL A 38 -15.26 -5.18 5.80
C VAL A 38 -16.23 -4.76 4.71
N GLU A 39 -17.46 -4.47 5.13
CA GLU A 39 -18.51 -4.06 4.21
C GLU A 39 -19.16 -2.74 4.60
N ARG A 40 -19.59 -1.99 3.57
CA ARG A 40 -20.43 -0.81 3.72
C ARG A 40 -21.26 -0.57 2.47
N ALA A 41 -22.57 -0.66 2.58
CA ALA A 41 -23.53 -0.61 1.46
C ALA A 41 -23.25 -1.71 0.43
N GLU A 42 -22.78 -1.36 -0.76
CA GLU A 42 -22.45 -2.30 -1.84
C GLU A 42 -20.93 -2.42 -2.06
N GLN A 43 -20.13 -1.93 -1.12
CA GLN A 43 -18.67 -1.99 -1.16
C GLN A 43 -18.17 -2.98 -0.13
N GLU A 44 -17.24 -3.84 -0.55
CA GLU A 44 -16.58 -4.85 0.28
C GLU A 44 -15.08 -4.78 0.04
N PHE A 45 -14.30 -4.88 1.13
CA PHE A 45 -12.84 -4.85 1.10
C PHE A 45 -12.24 -5.87 2.05
N ASP A 46 -11.14 -6.47 1.61
CA ASP A 46 -10.23 -7.25 2.43
C ASP A 46 -9.10 -6.36 2.94
N LEU A 47 -8.99 -6.20 4.24
CA LEU A 47 -7.95 -5.43 4.89
C LEU A 47 -6.92 -6.36 5.54
N TYR A 48 -5.71 -6.37 4.99
CA TYR A 48 -4.62 -7.22 5.46
C TYR A 48 -3.79 -6.48 6.52
N TYR A 49 -3.73 -7.02 7.73
CA TYR A 49 -2.98 -6.44 8.84
C TYR A 49 -1.87 -7.38 9.31
N SER A 50 -0.69 -6.82 9.63
CA SER A 50 0.30 -7.53 10.43
C SER A 50 -0.19 -7.74 11.88
N GLU A 51 0.42 -8.67 12.62
CA GLU A 51 0.02 -8.96 14.01
C GLU A 51 0.16 -7.75 14.94
N ASP A 52 1.04 -6.81 14.65
CA ASP A 52 1.23 -5.55 15.37
C ASP A 52 0.37 -4.38 14.86
N GLY A 53 -0.55 -4.64 13.91
CA GLY A 53 -1.58 -3.69 13.49
C GLY A 53 -1.15 -2.72 12.39
N VAL A 54 -0.12 -3.05 11.61
CA VAL A 54 0.19 -2.29 10.40
C VAL A 54 -0.73 -2.76 9.28
N LEU A 55 -1.48 -1.85 8.65
CA LEU A 55 -2.24 -2.14 7.45
C LEU A 55 -1.24 -2.35 6.29
N LEU A 56 -1.29 -3.51 5.66
CA LEU A 56 -0.36 -3.97 4.64
C LEU A 56 -0.92 -3.76 3.24
N ARG A 57 -2.19 -4.07 3.08
CA ARG A 57 -2.88 -4.08 1.79
C ARG A 57 -4.38 -3.86 2.01
N GLU A 58 -5.00 -3.23 1.03
CA GLU A 58 -6.46 -3.10 0.89
C GLU A 58 -6.83 -3.67 -0.48
N VAL A 59 -7.74 -4.61 -0.51
CA VAL A 59 -8.18 -5.27 -1.76
C VAL A 59 -9.69 -5.15 -1.85
N PRO A 60 -10.25 -4.55 -2.91
CA PRO A 60 -11.69 -4.59 -3.13
C PRO A 60 -12.14 -6.04 -3.35
N ASP A 61 -13.00 -6.56 -2.51
CA ASP A 61 -13.63 -7.86 -2.78
C ASP A 61 -14.76 -7.66 -3.80
N ARG A 62 -14.61 -8.28 -4.96
CA ARG A 62 -15.58 -8.19 -6.06
C ARG A 62 -16.40 -9.47 -6.25
N ASP A 63 -15.97 -10.56 -5.68
CA ASP A 63 -16.48 -11.90 -6.04
C ASP A 63 -16.87 -12.76 -4.81
N GLY A 64 -16.73 -12.25 -3.56
CA GLY A 64 -16.97 -13.05 -2.35
C GLY A 64 -16.12 -14.32 -2.32
N ASN A 65 -14.89 -14.23 -2.79
CA ASN A 65 -13.97 -15.35 -2.86
C ASN A 65 -12.98 -15.30 -1.71
N ASP A 66 -13.19 -16.14 -0.69
CA ASP A 66 -12.31 -16.32 0.48
C ASP A 66 -10.91 -16.88 0.13
N ASP A 67 -10.52 -16.86 -1.16
CA ASP A 67 -9.23 -17.38 -1.59
C ASP A 67 -8.13 -16.32 -1.46
N HIS A 68 -7.53 -16.24 -0.28
CA HIS A 68 -6.34 -15.42 0.00
C HIS A 68 -5.04 -16.02 -0.59
N GLY A 69 -5.16 -16.84 -1.65
CA GLY A 69 -4.07 -17.59 -2.28
C GLY A 69 -2.96 -16.72 -2.89
N ASP A 70 -3.23 -15.43 -3.10
CA ASP A 70 -2.28 -14.49 -3.68
C ASP A 70 -1.11 -14.13 -2.74
N MET A 71 -1.21 -14.49 -1.45
CA MET A 71 -0.12 -14.30 -0.48
C MET A 71 0.71 -15.59 -0.31
N LEU A 72 1.12 -16.23 -1.40
CA LEU A 72 2.00 -17.39 -1.33
C LEU A 72 3.46 -16.97 -1.11
N PRO A 73 4.19 -17.65 -0.19
CA PRO A 73 5.60 -17.35 0.05
C PRO A 73 6.42 -17.65 -1.20
N GLN A 74 7.10 -16.63 -1.73
CA GLN A 74 8.07 -16.79 -2.81
C GLN A 74 9.48 -16.66 -2.26
N GLU A 75 10.39 -17.52 -2.74
CA GLU A 75 11.82 -17.39 -2.39
C GLU A 75 12.39 -16.14 -3.07
N LEU A 76 12.83 -15.19 -2.25
CA LEU A 76 13.56 -14.02 -2.72
C LEU A 76 15.00 -14.38 -3.09
N SER A 77 15.48 -13.74 -4.14
CA SER A 77 16.91 -13.82 -4.45
C SER A 77 17.75 -13.18 -3.33
N LYS A 78 19.00 -13.64 -3.23
CA LYS A 78 19.95 -13.04 -2.26
C LYS A 78 20.18 -11.55 -2.56
N ALA A 79 20.16 -11.13 -3.81
CA ALA A 79 20.38 -9.74 -4.20
C ALA A 79 19.27 -8.82 -3.69
N ILE A 80 18.01 -9.24 -3.82
CA ILE A 80 16.83 -8.54 -3.29
C ILE A 80 16.91 -8.46 -1.76
N SER A 81 17.15 -9.59 -1.09
CA SER A 81 17.25 -9.64 0.38
C SER A 81 18.36 -8.74 0.91
N ASP A 82 19.54 -8.76 0.27
CA ASP A 82 20.67 -7.90 0.63
C ASP A 82 20.38 -6.41 0.37
N PHE A 83 19.62 -6.09 -0.69
CA PHE A 83 19.20 -4.71 -0.97
C PHE A 83 18.27 -4.20 0.12
N ILE A 84 17.22 -4.96 0.45
CA ILE A 84 16.26 -4.60 1.49
C ILE A 84 16.98 -4.39 2.83
N ALA A 85 17.86 -5.32 3.24
CA ALA A 85 18.61 -5.22 4.48
C ALA A 85 19.51 -3.97 4.54
N ARG A 86 20.04 -3.52 3.40
CA ARG A 86 20.88 -2.30 3.34
C ARG A 86 20.07 -1.01 3.34
N LYS A 87 19.02 -0.94 2.51
CA LYS A 87 18.22 0.28 2.35
C LYS A 87 17.24 0.47 3.50
N TYR A 88 16.72 -0.62 4.03
CA TYR A 88 15.73 -0.66 5.11
C TYR A 88 16.20 -1.55 6.28
N PRO A 89 17.21 -1.11 7.06
CA PRO A 89 17.78 -1.95 8.13
C PRO A 89 16.75 -2.24 9.21
N GLY A 90 16.51 -3.54 9.46
CA GLY A 90 15.50 -3.99 10.40
C GLY A 90 14.09 -4.11 9.82
N ALA A 91 13.93 -3.93 8.52
CA ALA A 91 12.65 -4.22 7.87
C ALA A 91 12.28 -5.70 7.98
N ARG A 92 11.00 -5.96 8.12
CA ARG A 92 10.42 -7.31 8.09
C ARG A 92 9.78 -7.53 6.73
N ILE A 93 10.13 -8.61 6.05
CA ILE A 93 9.50 -8.99 4.78
C ILE A 93 8.20 -9.69 5.12
N VAL A 94 7.10 -9.20 4.57
CA VAL A 94 5.76 -9.71 4.81
C VAL A 94 5.34 -10.62 3.68
N ASP A 95 5.54 -10.18 2.45
CA ASP A 95 5.15 -10.91 1.26
C ASP A 95 6.11 -10.66 0.10
N ALA A 96 6.04 -11.51 -0.92
CA ALA A 96 6.79 -11.34 -2.15
C ALA A 96 6.08 -12.05 -3.29
N GLU A 97 5.78 -11.32 -4.34
CA GLU A 97 5.13 -11.87 -5.54
C GLU A 97 5.89 -11.51 -6.82
N ARG A 98 5.62 -12.26 -7.87
CA ARG A 98 6.18 -12.01 -9.21
C ARG A 98 5.06 -11.74 -10.18
N GLU A 99 5.01 -10.52 -10.66
CA GLU A 99 4.05 -10.11 -11.67
C GLU A 99 4.76 -9.48 -12.87
N LYS A 100 4.38 -9.91 -14.08
CA LYS A 100 4.85 -9.34 -15.38
C LYS A 100 6.37 -9.20 -15.51
N GLY A 101 7.13 -10.06 -14.83
CA GLY A 101 8.60 -10.06 -14.86
C GLY A 101 9.26 -9.17 -13.80
N ASN A 102 8.49 -8.53 -12.95
CA ASN A 102 8.94 -7.83 -11.75
C ASN A 102 8.79 -8.73 -10.52
N THR A 103 9.54 -8.42 -9.46
CA THR A 103 9.35 -8.96 -8.12
C THR A 103 8.94 -7.82 -7.22
N GLU A 104 7.76 -7.90 -6.63
CA GLU A 104 7.23 -6.95 -5.66
C GLU A 104 7.35 -7.57 -4.27
N VAL A 105 7.86 -6.80 -3.32
CA VAL A 105 8.15 -7.25 -1.96
C VAL A 105 7.53 -6.28 -0.98
N ASP A 106 6.56 -6.77 -0.23
CA ASP A 106 5.95 -6.03 0.85
C ASP A 106 6.81 -6.14 2.12
N ILE A 107 7.16 -5.02 2.68
CA ILE A 107 7.95 -4.94 3.90
C ILE A 107 7.30 -4.02 4.94
N ILE A 108 7.55 -4.29 6.21
CA ILE A 108 7.28 -3.34 7.29
C ILE A 108 8.58 -2.70 7.70
N PHE A 109 8.68 -1.38 7.58
CA PHE A 109 9.82 -0.60 8.00
C PHE A 109 9.39 0.65 8.77
N ALA A 110 9.96 0.86 9.96
CA ALA A 110 9.64 1.99 10.84
C ALA A 110 8.13 2.14 11.15
N GLY A 111 7.40 1.02 11.21
CA GLY A 111 5.96 1.00 11.50
C GLY A 111 5.06 1.38 10.32
N LYS A 112 5.62 1.45 9.10
CA LYS A 112 4.86 1.67 7.85
C LYS A 112 5.01 0.45 6.95
N ALA A 113 3.97 0.15 6.18
CA ALA A 113 4.05 -0.79 5.06
C ALA A 113 4.69 -0.09 3.86
N LEU A 114 5.61 -0.77 3.20
CA LEU A 114 6.27 -0.34 1.99
C LEU A 114 6.22 -1.47 0.97
N GLU A 115 5.97 -1.14 -0.28
CA GLU A 115 6.08 -2.05 -1.41
C GLU A 115 7.37 -1.73 -2.19
N VAL A 116 8.25 -2.71 -2.35
CA VAL A 116 9.56 -2.55 -3.01
C VAL A 116 9.59 -3.36 -4.29
N CYS A 117 9.64 -2.69 -5.44
CA CYS A 117 9.61 -3.34 -6.74
C CYS A 117 11.00 -3.49 -7.34
N PHE A 118 11.27 -4.70 -7.84
CA PHE A 118 12.50 -5.07 -8.53
C PHE A 118 12.17 -5.58 -9.95
N GLY A 119 12.92 -5.11 -10.92
CA GLY A 119 12.81 -5.55 -12.31
C GLY A 119 13.78 -6.68 -12.65
N THR A 120 13.97 -6.86 -13.95
CA THR A 120 14.85 -7.89 -14.48
C THR A 120 16.27 -7.76 -13.90
N GLY A 121 16.84 -8.88 -13.45
CA GLY A 121 18.16 -8.93 -12.82
C GLY A 121 18.20 -8.32 -11.43
N ASP A 122 17.07 -8.31 -10.73
CA ASP A 122 16.92 -7.82 -9.36
C ASP A 122 17.28 -6.33 -9.20
N ALA A 123 17.15 -5.55 -10.27
CA ALA A 123 17.36 -4.11 -10.23
C ALA A 123 16.20 -3.43 -9.51
N TRP A 124 16.49 -2.67 -8.45
CA TRP A 124 15.47 -1.86 -7.78
C TRP A 124 14.89 -0.81 -8.73
N LEU A 125 13.58 -0.85 -8.90
CA LEU A 125 12.84 0.08 -9.75
C LEU A 125 12.26 1.23 -8.94
N TRP A 126 11.53 0.91 -7.87
CA TRP A 126 10.91 1.90 -6.99
C TRP A 126 10.54 1.28 -5.64
N THR A 127 10.27 2.15 -4.68
CA THR A 127 9.57 1.84 -3.44
C THR A 127 8.37 2.75 -3.32
N LYS A 128 7.22 2.18 -3.01
CA LYS A 128 5.96 2.88 -2.73
C LYS A 128 5.70 2.89 -1.23
N THR A 129 5.21 4.02 -0.73
CA THR A 129 4.81 4.18 0.67
C THR A 129 3.58 5.06 0.74
N GLY A 130 2.49 4.58 1.33
CA GLY A 130 1.33 5.41 1.63
C GLY A 130 1.69 6.55 2.59
N VAL A 131 1.29 7.76 2.28
CA VAL A 131 1.58 8.96 3.09
C VAL A 131 0.34 9.80 3.27
N ARG A 132 0.23 10.46 4.42
CA ARG A 132 -0.87 11.40 4.64
C ARG A 132 -0.67 12.66 3.83
N LEU A 133 -1.74 13.29 3.38
CA LEU A 133 -1.69 14.58 2.67
C LEU A 133 -0.90 15.66 3.45
N SER A 134 -0.91 15.60 4.77
CA SER A 134 -0.14 16.52 5.62
C SER A 134 1.38 16.31 5.55
N GLU A 135 1.85 15.13 5.10
CA GLU A 135 3.27 14.80 4.92
C GLU A 135 3.77 15.21 3.52
N VAL A 136 2.85 15.51 2.59
CA VAL A 136 3.16 15.93 1.21
C VAL A 136 3.71 17.36 1.20
N PRO A 137 4.81 17.65 0.47
CA PRO A 137 5.37 19.00 0.37
C PRO A 137 4.38 20.04 -0.15
N ASP A 138 4.46 21.25 0.36
CA ASP A 138 3.58 22.36 -0.04
C ASP A 138 3.61 22.64 -1.56
N VAL A 139 4.75 22.47 -2.20
CA VAL A 139 4.88 22.69 -3.65
C VAL A 139 4.06 21.68 -4.43
N VAL A 140 4.07 20.41 -4.03
CA VAL A 140 3.28 19.33 -4.65
C VAL A 140 1.79 19.60 -4.46
N ARG A 141 1.36 19.93 -3.22
CA ARG A 141 -0.03 20.26 -2.92
C ARG A 141 -0.54 21.46 -3.73
N ARG A 142 0.28 22.51 -3.89
CA ARG A 142 -0.08 23.69 -4.72
C ARG A 142 -0.19 23.33 -6.20
N THR A 143 0.68 22.46 -6.71
CA THR A 143 0.59 22.00 -8.10
C THR A 143 -0.72 21.25 -8.33
N LEU A 144 -1.09 20.31 -7.42
CA LEU A 144 -2.38 19.62 -7.51
C LEU A 144 -3.54 20.62 -7.50
N GLN A 145 -3.58 21.55 -6.53
CA GLN A 145 -4.63 22.55 -6.41
C GLN A 145 -4.76 23.47 -7.65
N SER A 146 -3.66 23.69 -8.37
CA SER A 146 -3.63 24.52 -9.59
C SER A 146 -3.91 23.73 -10.86
N SER A 147 -4.02 22.41 -10.77
CA SER A 147 -4.33 21.52 -11.89
C SER A 147 -5.82 21.47 -12.19
N GLN A 148 -6.20 20.79 -13.25
CA GLN A 148 -7.60 20.51 -13.56
C GLN A 148 -8.33 19.67 -12.49
N TYR A 149 -7.58 19.01 -11.64
CA TYR A 149 -8.06 18.14 -10.55
C TYR A 149 -8.13 18.85 -9.20
N GLY A 150 -7.82 20.14 -9.13
CA GLY A 150 -7.69 20.87 -7.86
C GLY A 150 -8.97 21.00 -7.02
N THR A 151 -10.13 20.61 -7.57
CA THR A 151 -11.44 20.59 -6.87
C THR A 151 -11.96 19.17 -6.61
N TRP A 152 -11.22 18.15 -7.02
CA TRP A 152 -11.59 16.77 -6.82
C TRP A 152 -11.28 16.31 -5.40
N GLY A 153 -12.00 15.31 -4.91
CA GLY A 153 -11.67 14.62 -3.67
C GLY A 153 -10.30 13.94 -3.78
N ILE A 154 -9.57 13.84 -2.68
CA ILE A 154 -8.32 13.07 -2.63
C ILE A 154 -8.63 11.80 -1.87
N ASP A 155 -8.43 10.65 -2.52
CA ASP A 155 -8.70 9.35 -1.94
C ASP A 155 -7.44 8.75 -1.33
N ASP A 156 -6.33 8.72 -2.10
CA ASP A 156 -5.07 8.18 -1.61
C ASP A 156 -3.86 9.01 -2.07
N VAL A 157 -2.76 8.88 -1.35
CA VAL A 157 -1.49 9.54 -1.66
C VAL A 157 -0.32 8.60 -1.40
N ASP A 158 0.36 8.23 -2.47
CA ASP A 158 1.57 7.43 -2.43
C ASP A 158 2.82 8.24 -2.71
N LEU A 159 3.85 8.04 -1.91
CA LEU A 159 5.21 8.46 -2.20
C LEU A 159 5.95 7.35 -2.94
N TYR A 160 6.49 7.65 -4.08
CA TYR A 160 7.37 6.78 -4.86
C TYR A 160 8.80 7.28 -4.83
N GLU A 161 9.74 6.41 -4.47
CA GLU A 161 11.17 6.62 -4.59
C GLU A 161 11.76 5.68 -5.65
N SER A 162 12.58 6.18 -6.55
CA SER A 162 13.32 5.38 -7.52
C SER A 162 14.80 5.79 -7.55
N PRO A 163 15.68 5.09 -8.29
CA PRO A 163 17.07 5.51 -8.43
C PRO A 163 17.26 6.93 -8.93
N ASP A 164 16.34 7.43 -9.77
CA ASP A 164 16.52 8.67 -10.50
C ASP A 164 15.64 9.83 -9.99
N ARG A 165 14.52 9.53 -9.29
CA ARG A 165 13.55 10.56 -8.91
C ARG A 165 12.66 10.10 -7.75
N VAL A 166 12.02 11.12 -7.15
CA VAL A 166 10.98 10.96 -6.15
C VAL A 166 9.72 11.67 -6.67
N TRP A 167 8.57 11.02 -6.57
CA TRP A 167 7.29 11.61 -6.96
C TRP A 167 6.16 11.15 -6.04
N TYR A 168 5.09 11.92 -6.08
CA TYR A 168 3.83 11.58 -5.42
C TYR A 168 2.83 11.14 -6.48
N ALA A 169 2.15 10.03 -6.25
CA ALA A 169 0.96 9.62 -6.99
C ALA A 169 -0.23 9.93 -6.08
N ILE A 170 -1.13 10.79 -6.55
CA ILE A 170 -2.29 11.23 -5.79
C ILE A 170 -3.52 10.75 -6.52
N GLU A 171 -4.29 9.88 -5.90
CA GLU A 171 -5.56 9.42 -6.41
C GLU A 171 -6.64 10.42 -6.05
N VAL A 172 -7.41 10.79 -7.05
CA VAL A 172 -8.44 11.83 -6.91
C VAL A 172 -9.72 11.40 -7.60
N GLU A 173 -10.85 11.73 -6.99
CA GLU A 173 -12.20 11.42 -7.48
C GLU A 173 -13.00 12.69 -7.76
N ASP A 174 -13.69 12.72 -8.92
CA ASP A 174 -14.62 13.79 -9.27
C ASP A 174 -15.92 13.64 -8.44
N PRO A 175 -16.24 14.57 -7.54
CA PRO A 175 -17.40 14.46 -6.66
C PRO A 175 -18.75 14.47 -7.38
N GLN A 176 -18.79 14.72 -8.70
CA GLN A 176 -20.03 14.78 -9.48
C GLN A 176 -20.23 13.56 -10.39
N SER A 177 -19.15 12.89 -10.80
CA SER A 177 -19.22 11.83 -11.81
C SER A 177 -18.55 10.53 -11.36
N GLU A 178 -18.02 10.46 -10.13
CA GLU A 178 -17.29 9.29 -9.59
C GLU A 178 -16.14 8.83 -10.51
N ARG A 179 -15.58 9.75 -11.31
CA ARG A 179 -14.40 9.44 -12.14
C ARG A 179 -13.15 9.61 -11.34
N GLU A 180 -12.33 8.60 -11.36
CA GLU A 180 -11.02 8.57 -10.73
C GLU A 180 -9.91 9.02 -11.69
N ALA A 181 -8.85 9.57 -11.13
CA ALA A 181 -7.62 9.88 -11.84
C ALA A 181 -6.43 9.82 -10.89
N THR A 182 -5.29 9.35 -11.38
CA THR A 182 -4.01 9.41 -10.64
C THR A 182 -3.18 10.59 -11.17
N VAL A 183 -2.91 11.56 -10.32
CA VAL A 183 -2.07 12.72 -10.62
C VAL A 183 -0.66 12.47 -10.09
N ARG A 184 0.34 12.49 -10.99
CA ARG A 184 1.76 12.27 -10.61
C ARG A 184 2.50 13.59 -10.62
N ILE A 185 3.15 13.91 -9.50
CA ILE A 185 3.87 15.17 -9.29
C ILE A 185 5.23 14.87 -8.67
N LEU A 186 6.30 15.36 -9.27
CA LEU A 186 7.65 15.26 -8.70
C LEU A 186 7.74 16.01 -7.37
N GLU A 187 8.70 15.67 -6.54
CA GLU A 187 8.95 16.31 -5.25
C GLU A 187 9.18 17.83 -5.37
N ASP A 188 9.70 18.31 -6.50
CA ASP A 188 9.89 19.72 -6.81
C ASP A 188 8.63 20.46 -7.30
N GLY A 189 7.51 19.73 -7.43
CA GLY A 189 6.22 20.25 -7.90
C GLY A 189 6.01 20.15 -9.41
N THR A 190 6.90 19.53 -10.16
CA THR A 190 6.69 19.33 -11.61
C THR A 190 5.61 18.27 -11.84
N LEU A 191 4.58 18.61 -12.60
CA LEU A 191 3.52 17.68 -13.02
C LEU A 191 4.08 16.75 -14.13
N LEU A 192 3.83 15.43 -14.02
CA LEU A 192 4.28 14.38 -14.95
C LEU A 192 3.22 14.02 -15.99
#